data_72435bc2ba1542660fc843822040d3bf
#
_entry.id   72435bc2ba1542660fc843822040d3bf
#
_cell.length_a   1.000
_cell.length_b   1.000
_cell.length_c   1.000
_cell.angle_alpha   90.00
_cell.angle_beta   90.00
_cell.angle_gamma   90.00
#
_symmetry.space_group_name_H-M   'P 1'
#
loop_
_entity.id
_entity.type
_entity.pdbx_description
1 polymer ?
#
loop_
_entity_poly.entity_id
_entity_poly.type
_entity_poly.pdbx_seq_one_letter_code
_entity_poly.pdbx_strand_id
1 'polypeptide(L)'
;MGGQYLKDALGRNIKLYRFHHELSQAELAEKANVSVNFISDLERGTKWPRADTIARIAQALGVPASELFKEVDTAADGAKDIMIQFSSDMSRMMGKAMETVQEQYSAYLSRAPKEQG
;
A
#
# COMPACT_ATOMS: atom_id res chain seq x y z
N MET A 1 -6.45 -7.54 25.87
CA MET A 1 -6.86 -6.24 25.42
C MET A 1 -5.74 -5.29 25.40
N GLY A 2 -5.50 -4.30 25.72
CA GLY A 2 -4.40 -3.38 25.60
C GLY A 2 -4.31 -2.80 24.22
N GLY A 3 -3.15 -2.23 23.92
CA GLY A 3 -2.93 -1.50 22.70
C GLY A 3 -2.63 -2.33 21.45
N GLN A 4 -2.54 -3.64 21.57
CA GLN A 4 -2.11 -4.46 20.43
C GLN A 4 -3.09 -4.39 19.26
N TYR A 5 -4.38 -4.40 19.55
CA TYR A 5 -5.37 -4.32 18.48
C TYR A 5 -5.32 -2.98 17.74
N LEU A 6 -4.96 -1.90 18.45
CA LEU A 6 -4.75 -0.59 17.82
C LEU A 6 -3.51 -0.58 16.95
N LYS A 7 -2.44 -1.23 17.41
CA LYS A 7 -1.22 -1.37 16.61
C LYS A 7 -1.50 -2.18 15.34
N ASP A 8 -2.27 -3.24 15.48
CA ASP A 8 -2.64 -4.07 14.35
C ASP A 8 -3.53 -3.31 13.36
N ALA A 9 -4.50 -2.55 13.88
CA ALA A 9 -5.36 -1.72 13.04
C ALA A 9 -4.54 -0.65 12.31
N LEU A 10 -3.66 0.04 13.01
CA LEU A 10 -2.80 1.06 12.43
C LEU A 10 -1.92 0.46 11.32
N GLY A 11 -1.25 -0.63 11.60
CA GLY A 11 -0.38 -1.29 10.63
C GLY A 11 -1.13 -1.75 9.39
N ARG A 12 -2.31 -2.34 9.60
CA ARG A 12 -3.16 -2.78 8.49
C ARG A 12 -3.61 -1.62 7.64
N ASN A 13 -4.07 -0.54 8.27
CA ASN A 13 -4.57 0.62 7.53
C ASN A 13 -3.45 1.32 6.76
N ILE A 14 -2.28 1.45 7.35
CA ILE A 14 -1.11 1.99 6.64
C ILE A 14 -0.83 1.15 5.39
N LYS A 15 -0.82 -0.15 5.54
CA LYS A 15 -0.55 -1.05 4.43
C LYS A 15 -1.61 -0.95 3.34
N LEU A 16 -2.89 -0.88 3.73
CA LEU A 16 -3.99 -0.74 2.78
C LEU A 16 -3.91 0.56 1.99
N TYR A 17 -3.69 1.69 2.67
CA TYR A 17 -3.57 2.97 1.98
C TYR A 17 -2.31 3.03 1.14
N ARG A 18 -1.22 2.41 1.59
CA ARG A 18 0.00 2.32 0.81
C ARG A 18 -0.25 1.59 -0.50
N PHE A 19 -0.89 0.44 -0.44
CA PHE A 19 -1.26 -0.30 -1.65
C PHE A 19 -2.20 0.50 -2.54
N HIS A 20 -3.16 1.19 -1.93
CA HIS A 20 -4.11 2.02 -2.69
C HIS A 20 -3.38 3.09 -3.52
N HIS A 21 -2.33 3.67 -2.98
CA HIS A 21 -1.54 4.67 -3.68
C HIS A 21 -0.37 4.07 -4.47
N GLU A 22 -0.29 2.75 -4.53
CA GLU A 22 0.76 2.04 -5.27
C GLU A 22 2.16 2.42 -4.79
N LEU A 23 2.31 2.58 -3.48
CA LEU A 23 3.59 2.92 -2.86
C LEU A 23 4.25 1.68 -2.27
N SER A 24 5.55 1.56 -2.47
CA SER A 24 6.34 0.59 -1.72
C SER A 24 6.55 1.10 -0.29
N GLN A 25 7.00 0.22 0.59
CA GLN A 25 7.38 0.64 1.94
C GLN A 25 8.46 1.72 1.91
N ALA A 26 9.43 1.58 1.00
CA ALA A 26 10.50 2.56 0.85
C ALA A 26 9.97 3.91 0.37
N GLU A 27 9.03 3.91 -0.57
CA GLU A 27 8.45 5.14 -1.07
C GLU A 27 7.64 5.86 -0.01
N LEU A 28 6.86 5.13 0.78
CA LEU A 28 6.12 5.72 1.88
C LEU A 28 7.08 6.26 2.94
N ALA A 29 8.11 5.50 3.26
CA ALA A 29 9.12 5.92 4.24
C ALA A 29 9.77 7.26 3.82
N GLU A 30 10.11 7.39 2.55
CA GLU A 30 10.68 8.62 2.02
C GLU A 30 9.70 9.78 2.14
N LYS A 31 8.45 9.58 1.73
CA LYS A 31 7.42 10.62 1.81
C LYS A 31 7.15 11.07 3.23
N ALA A 32 7.17 10.15 4.18
CA ALA A 32 6.89 10.43 5.58
C ALA A 32 8.14 10.80 6.38
N ASN A 33 9.30 10.77 5.74
CA ASN A 33 10.59 11.06 6.37
C ASN A 33 10.87 10.17 7.57
N VAL A 34 10.72 8.88 7.37
CA VAL A 34 11.04 7.84 8.35
C VAL A 34 11.81 6.72 7.66
N SER A 35 12.36 5.80 8.43
CA SER A 35 13.08 4.68 7.85
C SER A 35 12.14 3.61 7.29
N VAL A 36 12.62 2.86 6.33
CA VAL A 36 11.88 1.71 5.77
C VAL A 36 11.58 0.69 6.85
N ASN A 37 12.57 0.43 7.71
CA ASN A 37 12.38 -0.50 8.81
C ASN A 37 11.27 -0.07 9.75
N PHE A 38 11.14 1.24 9.96
CA PHE A 38 10.07 1.76 10.80
C PHE A 38 8.70 1.50 10.18
N ILE A 39 8.55 1.76 8.87
CA ILE A 39 7.29 1.44 8.17
C ILE A 39 7.00 -0.06 8.26
N SER A 40 7.98 -0.89 8.03
CA SER A 40 7.83 -2.35 8.15
C SER A 40 7.35 -2.75 9.55
N ASP A 41 7.96 -2.17 10.59
CA ASP A 41 7.57 -2.46 11.97
C ASP A 41 6.15 -1.99 12.28
N LEU A 42 5.76 -0.83 11.75
CA LEU A 42 4.38 -0.35 11.92
C LEU A 42 3.39 -1.29 11.25
N GLU A 43 3.68 -1.75 10.05
CA GLU A 43 2.77 -2.64 9.32
C GLU A 43 2.66 -4.01 9.98
N ARG A 44 3.68 -4.44 10.72
CA ARG A 44 3.62 -5.68 11.48
C ARG A 44 2.98 -5.52 12.86
N GLY A 45 2.67 -4.29 13.26
CA GLY A 45 2.08 -4.03 14.56
C GLY A 45 3.05 -4.16 15.72
N THR A 46 4.35 -4.02 15.47
CA THR A 46 5.38 -4.19 16.50
C THR A 46 5.85 -2.89 17.12
N LYS A 47 5.45 -1.74 16.56
CA LYS A 47 5.82 -0.44 17.09
C LYS A 47 4.63 0.50 17.13
N TRP A 48 4.74 1.49 18.03
CA TRP A 48 3.76 2.56 18.15
C TRP A 48 4.45 3.88 17.80
N PRO A 49 3.96 4.61 16.80
CA PRO A 49 4.61 5.86 16.39
C PRO A 49 4.23 7.01 17.30
N ARG A 50 5.03 8.04 17.31
CA ARG A 50 4.72 9.31 17.96
C ARG A 50 3.62 10.01 17.17
N ALA A 51 2.93 10.94 17.83
CA ALA A 51 1.82 11.67 17.21
C ALA A 51 2.24 12.42 15.95
N ASP A 52 3.39 13.08 15.98
CA ASP A 52 3.89 13.80 14.82
C ASP A 52 4.24 12.86 13.65
N THR A 53 4.72 11.68 13.97
CA THR A 53 5.01 10.66 12.94
C THR A 53 3.72 10.15 12.32
N ILE A 54 2.69 9.92 13.13
CA ILE A 54 1.36 9.55 12.62
C ILE A 54 0.85 10.61 11.65
N ALA A 55 0.99 11.88 12.01
CA ALA A 55 0.55 12.98 11.16
C ALA A 55 1.29 13.00 9.82
N ARG A 56 2.60 12.77 9.84
CA ARG A 56 3.40 12.73 8.61
C ARG A 56 3.01 11.55 7.71
N ILE A 57 2.77 10.39 8.30
CA ILE A 57 2.35 9.21 7.53
C ILE A 57 0.97 9.45 6.91
N ALA A 58 0.04 9.97 7.69
CA ALA A 58 -1.30 10.29 7.18
C ALA A 58 -1.22 11.29 6.03
N GLN A 59 -0.40 12.33 6.16
CA GLN A 59 -0.21 13.31 5.11
C GLN A 59 0.41 12.68 3.87
N ALA A 60 1.40 11.82 4.04
CA ALA A 60 2.02 11.11 2.92
C ALA A 60 1.02 10.22 2.18
N LEU A 61 0.06 9.66 2.90
CA LEU A 61 -0.98 8.82 2.33
C LEU A 61 -2.21 9.62 1.86
N GLY A 62 -2.24 10.93 2.14
CA GLY A 62 -3.34 11.79 1.70
C GLY A 62 -4.65 11.51 2.42
N VAL A 63 -4.61 11.07 3.66
CA VAL A 63 -5.83 10.76 4.45
C VAL A 63 -5.77 11.47 5.79
N PRO A 64 -6.94 11.72 6.42
CA PRO A 64 -6.96 12.16 7.80
C PRO A 64 -6.37 11.08 8.71
N ALA A 65 -5.69 11.49 9.77
CA ALA A 65 -5.08 10.54 10.70
C ALA A 65 -6.11 9.55 11.27
N SER A 66 -7.36 9.97 11.44
CA SER A 66 -8.43 9.11 11.92
C SER A 66 -8.64 7.87 11.04
N GLU A 67 -8.39 7.97 9.75
CA GLU A 67 -8.53 6.84 8.84
C GLU A 67 -7.53 5.72 9.16
N LEU A 68 -6.39 6.07 9.74
CA LEU A 68 -5.37 5.08 10.09
C LEU A 68 -5.78 4.24 11.30
N PHE A 69 -6.74 4.70 12.07
CA PHE A 69 -7.19 4.02 13.29
C PHE A 69 -8.55 3.35 13.13
N LYS A 70 -9.12 3.36 11.94
CA LYS A 70 -10.40 2.69 11.73
C LYS A 70 -10.25 1.20 11.97
N GLU A 71 -11.11 0.71 12.86
CA GLU A 71 -11.20 -0.71 13.12
C GLU A 71 -12.03 -1.36 12.03
N VAL A 72 -11.61 -2.53 11.64
CA VAL A 72 -12.39 -3.35 10.74
C VAL A 72 -13.29 -4.21 11.58
N ASP A 73 -14.58 -4.06 11.37
CA ASP A 73 -15.52 -5.00 11.93
C ASP A 73 -15.36 -6.31 11.15
N THR A 74 -14.68 -7.25 11.79
CA THR A 74 -14.43 -8.55 11.18
C THR A 74 -15.69 -9.38 11.08
N ALA A 75 -16.83 -8.87 11.59
CA ALA A 75 -18.06 -9.66 11.64
C ALA A 75 -18.88 -9.43 10.39
N ALA A 76 -18.67 -9.49 9.29
CA ALA A 76 -19.47 -9.58 8.08
C ALA A 76 -19.21 -8.51 7.01
N ASP A 77 -19.27 -7.21 7.33
CA ASP A 77 -19.20 -6.21 6.27
C ASP A 77 -17.79 -5.62 6.10
N GLY A 78 -17.08 -5.42 7.19
CA GLY A 78 -15.77 -4.79 7.14
C GLY A 78 -14.71 -5.64 6.49
N ALA A 79 -14.69 -6.94 6.81
CA ALA A 79 -13.70 -7.85 6.22
C ALA A 79 -13.91 -8.00 4.71
N LYS A 80 -15.18 -8.03 4.29
CA LYS A 80 -15.52 -8.14 2.89
C LYS A 80 -15.06 -6.90 2.11
N ASP A 81 -15.32 -5.72 2.66
CA ASP A 81 -14.93 -4.47 2.01
C ASP A 81 -13.42 -4.36 1.88
N ILE A 82 -12.69 -4.78 2.90
CA ILE A 82 -11.22 -4.78 2.86
C ILE A 82 -10.71 -5.76 1.81
N MET A 83 -11.27 -6.94 1.77
CA MET A 83 -10.86 -7.94 0.77
C MET A 83 -11.15 -7.45 -0.64
N ILE A 84 -12.30 -6.83 -0.85
CA ILE A 84 -12.65 -6.29 -2.15
C ILE A 84 -11.69 -5.16 -2.53
N GLN A 85 -11.41 -4.25 -1.62
CA GLN A 85 -10.51 -3.14 -1.88
C GLN A 85 -9.09 -3.63 -2.13
N PHE A 86 -8.59 -4.56 -1.32
CA PHE A 86 -7.27 -5.15 -1.49
C PHE A 86 -7.16 -5.86 -2.84
N SER A 87 -8.17 -6.64 -3.20
CA SER A 87 -8.23 -7.34 -4.46
C SER A 87 -8.23 -6.36 -5.65
N SER A 88 -8.99 -5.28 -5.53
CA SER A 88 -9.06 -4.22 -6.52
C SER A 88 -7.70 -3.54 -6.72
N ASP A 89 -7.03 -3.23 -5.62
CA ASP A 89 -5.72 -2.59 -5.64
C ASP A 89 -4.66 -3.52 -6.23
N MET A 90 -4.70 -4.79 -5.87
CA MET A 90 -3.82 -5.80 -6.46
C MET A 90 -4.04 -5.93 -7.96
N SER A 91 -5.29 -5.96 -8.40
CA SER A 91 -5.62 -6.03 -9.82
C SER A 91 -5.09 -4.83 -10.58
N ARG A 92 -5.20 -3.65 -9.98
CA ARG A 92 -4.70 -2.41 -10.60
C ARG A 92 -3.17 -2.44 -10.72
N MET A 93 -2.49 -2.89 -9.66
CA MET A 93 -1.03 -3.02 -9.68
C MET A 93 -0.59 -4.04 -10.72
N MET A 94 -1.28 -5.16 -10.81
CA MET A 94 -0.99 -6.19 -11.82
C MET A 94 -1.25 -5.67 -13.22
N GLY A 95 -2.35 -4.93 -13.43
CA GLY A 95 -2.65 -4.31 -14.71
C GLY A 95 -1.56 -3.37 -15.17
N LYS A 96 -1.05 -2.56 -14.26
CA LYS A 96 0.05 -1.64 -14.55
C LYS A 96 1.33 -2.38 -14.92
N ALA A 97 1.64 -3.47 -14.20
CA ALA A 97 2.79 -4.31 -14.52
C ALA A 97 2.64 -4.96 -15.88
N MET A 98 1.44 -5.43 -16.23
CA MET A 98 1.16 -6.02 -17.54
C MET A 98 1.30 -5.00 -18.66
N GLU A 99 0.83 -3.77 -18.45
CA GLU A 99 1.03 -2.70 -19.43
C GLU A 99 2.50 -2.46 -19.71
N THR A 100 3.32 -2.43 -18.68
CA THR A 100 4.77 -2.25 -18.82
C THR A 100 5.38 -3.40 -19.63
N VAL A 101 4.98 -4.63 -19.36
CA VAL A 101 5.46 -5.80 -20.09
C VAL A 101 5.04 -5.70 -21.57
N GLN A 102 3.79 -5.31 -21.81
CA GLN A 102 3.30 -5.16 -23.18
C GLN A 102 4.04 -4.07 -23.95
N GLU A 103 4.32 -2.96 -23.29
CA GLU A 103 5.09 -1.87 -23.90
C GLU A 103 6.49 -2.34 -24.28
N GLN A 104 7.16 -3.06 -23.40
CA GLN A 104 8.49 -3.60 -23.66
C GLN A 104 8.46 -4.62 -24.81
N TYR A 105 7.44 -5.45 -24.85
CA TYR A 105 7.29 -6.44 -25.91
C TYR A 105 7.02 -5.77 -27.26
N SER A 106 6.16 -4.75 -27.27
CA SER A 106 5.89 -3.98 -28.47
C SER A 106 7.15 -3.28 -28.99
N ALA A 107 7.94 -2.72 -28.08
CA ALA A 107 9.21 -2.09 -28.45
C ALA A 107 10.19 -3.11 -29.02
N TYR A 108 10.23 -4.31 -28.44
CA TYR A 108 11.05 -5.39 -28.96
C TYR A 108 10.63 -5.77 -30.38
N LEU A 109 9.34 -5.93 -30.62
CA LEU A 109 8.82 -6.27 -31.94
C LEU A 109 9.14 -5.19 -32.98
N SER A 110 9.08 -3.93 -32.57
CA SER A 110 9.39 -2.80 -33.48
C SER A 110 10.86 -2.80 -33.88
N ARG A 111 11.75 -3.27 -33.03
CA ARG A 111 13.18 -3.30 -33.30
C ARG A 111 13.66 -4.59 -33.90
N ALA A 112 12.86 -5.64 -33.85
CA ALA A 112 13.21 -6.92 -34.44
C ALA A 112 13.29 -6.80 -35.97
N PRO A 113 14.22 -7.49 -36.63
CA PRO A 113 14.25 -7.49 -38.06
C PRO A 113 12.93 -8.03 -38.61
N LYS A 114 12.33 -7.29 -39.52
CA LYS A 114 11.11 -7.75 -40.12
C LYS A 114 11.44 -8.94 -41.01
N GLU A 115 10.73 -10.03 -40.78
CA GLU A 115 10.87 -11.15 -41.70
C GLU A 115 10.29 -10.75 -43.03
N GLN A 116 11.03 -11.07 -44.03
CA GLN A 116 10.58 -10.81 -45.35
C GLN A 116 9.58 -11.89 -45.74
N GLY A 117 8.36 -11.55 -45.53
CA GLY A 117 7.29 -12.45 -45.91
C GLY A 117 7.15 -12.46 -47.38
#